data_b442242b03a9c73289816c60ace1d3b2
#
_entry.id   b442242b03a9c73289816c60ace1d3b2
#
_cell.length_a   1.000
_cell.length_b   1.000
_cell.length_c   1.000
_cell.angle_alpha   90.00
_cell.angle_beta   90.00
_cell.angle_gamma   90.00
#
_symmetry.space_group_name_H-M   'P 1'
#
loop_
_entity.id
_entity.type
_entity.pdbx_description
1 polymer ?
#
loop_
_entity_poly.entity_id
_entity_poly.type
_entity_poly.pdbx_seq_one_letter_code
_entity_poly.pdbx_strand_id
1 'polypeptide(L)'
;MNGTAVDIQHIGSTSIRHIHAKPIIDLAVGVNSLDDINPLIPKLEEIGVKYRNADHPGQMLFVMGDFENEIRTHHVHIVEVNNPAWLNYINFRDYLNDNPQKAKLYDDLKQTLFQRYADNRGFYTAGKQELINQLLEEAKQYKHTR
;
A
#
# COMPACT_ATOMS: atom_id res chain seq x y z
N MET A 1 3.78 10.80 16.09
CA MET A 1 2.72 11.65 15.49
C MET A 1 1.56 11.87 16.47
N ASN A 2 1.88 12.44 17.59
CA ASN A 2 0.95 12.60 18.72
C ASN A 2 -0.38 13.24 18.31
N GLY A 3 -1.45 12.46 18.24
CA GLY A 3 -2.80 12.92 17.92
C GLY A 3 -3.05 13.27 16.45
N THR A 4 -2.04 13.22 15.58
CA THR A 4 -2.19 13.53 14.16
C THR A 4 -2.74 12.32 13.39
N ALA A 5 -2.31 11.13 13.73
CA ALA A 5 -2.82 9.91 13.10
C ALA A 5 -4.20 9.56 13.65
N VAL A 6 -5.18 9.40 12.75
CA VAL A 6 -6.53 8.98 13.10
C VAL A 6 -6.58 7.46 13.23
N ASP A 7 -5.88 6.74 12.34
CA ASP A 7 -5.85 5.27 12.34
C ASP A 7 -4.60 4.80 11.61
N ILE A 8 -4.13 3.60 11.95
CA ILE A 8 -2.98 2.95 11.30
C ILE A 8 -3.39 1.53 10.94
N GLN A 9 -3.23 1.16 9.65
CA GLN A 9 -3.62 -0.14 9.15
C GLN A 9 -2.44 -0.82 8.43
N HIS A 10 -2.28 -2.12 8.67
CA HIS A 10 -1.35 -2.95 7.89
C HIS A 10 -2.04 -3.30 6.55
N ILE A 11 -1.43 -2.91 5.44
CA ILE A 11 -1.98 -3.11 4.10
C ILE A 11 -0.96 -3.79 3.19
N GLY A 12 -1.28 -3.91 1.90
CA GLY A 12 -0.38 -4.47 0.90
C GLY A 12 -0.25 -5.98 0.99
N SER A 13 0.66 -6.54 0.20
CA SER A 13 0.80 -8.00 0.06
C SER A 13 1.10 -8.72 1.36
N THR A 14 1.90 -8.11 2.26
CA THR A 14 2.24 -8.75 3.54
C THR A 14 1.07 -8.82 4.51
N SER A 15 -0.01 -8.05 4.26
CA SER A 15 -1.23 -8.08 5.07
C SER A 15 -2.24 -9.13 4.60
N ILE A 16 -1.97 -9.76 3.45
CA ILE A 16 -2.87 -10.74 2.84
C ILE A 16 -2.28 -12.13 3.08
N ARG A 17 -3.12 -13.01 3.66
CA ARG A 17 -2.72 -14.37 3.98
C ARG A 17 -2.52 -15.19 2.71
N HIS A 18 -1.61 -16.16 2.78
CA HIS A 18 -1.40 -17.19 1.76
C HIS A 18 -0.93 -16.68 0.39
N ILE A 19 -0.34 -15.47 0.32
CA ILE A 19 0.29 -15.01 -0.92
C ILE A 19 1.75 -14.68 -0.69
N HIS A 20 2.53 -14.73 -1.77
CA HIS A 20 3.93 -14.36 -1.75
C HIS A 20 4.08 -12.84 -1.70
N ALA A 21 5.02 -12.35 -0.91
CA ALA A 21 5.30 -10.93 -0.79
C ALA A 21 6.77 -10.70 -0.54
N LYS A 22 7.28 -9.55 -1.00
CA LYS A 22 8.59 -9.09 -0.58
C LYS A 22 8.54 -8.78 0.92
N PRO A 23 9.66 -8.91 1.66
CA PRO A 23 9.67 -8.64 3.10
C PRO A 23 9.65 -7.14 3.39
N ILE A 24 8.74 -6.41 2.77
CA ILE A 24 8.51 -4.99 2.99
C ILE A 24 7.09 -4.84 3.52
N ILE A 25 6.96 -4.27 4.71
CA ILE A 25 5.65 -4.05 5.32
C ILE A 25 5.08 -2.73 4.82
N ASP A 26 3.86 -2.77 4.31
CA ASP A 26 3.12 -1.57 3.91
C ASP A 26 2.15 -1.18 5.01
N LEU A 27 2.25 0.06 5.47
CA LEU A 27 1.34 0.64 6.44
C LEU A 27 0.59 1.80 5.81
N ALA A 28 -0.69 1.91 6.12
CA ALA A 28 -1.48 3.09 5.79
C ALA A 28 -1.79 3.84 7.08
N VAL A 29 -1.39 5.10 7.13
CA VAL A 29 -1.65 6.00 8.27
C VAL A 29 -2.69 7.01 7.82
N GLY A 30 -3.89 6.94 8.43
CA GLY A 30 -4.97 7.87 8.13
C GLY A 30 -4.84 9.16 8.89
N VAL A 31 -4.98 10.27 8.19
CA VAL A 31 -4.94 11.62 8.77
C VAL A 31 -6.12 12.43 8.27
N ASN A 32 -6.46 13.50 8.97
CA ASN A 32 -7.53 14.39 8.53
C ASN A 32 -7.07 15.30 7.38
N SER A 33 -5.82 15.74 7.40
CA SER A 33 -5.25 16.58 6.35
C SER A 33 -3.76 16.32 6.22
N LEU A 34 -3.27 16.25 4.98
CA LEU A 34 -1.84 16.15 4.71
C LEU A 34 -1.08 17.40 5.14
N ASP A 35 -1.76 18.54 5.26
CA ASP A 35 -1.15 19.76 5.75
C ASP A 35 -0.63 19.58 7.18
N ASP A 36 -1.25 18.70 7.96
CA ASP A 36 -0.79 18.39 9.32
C ASP A 36 0.55 17.64 9.34
N ILE A 37 0.91 17.02 8.22
CA ILE A 37 2.14 16.22 8.11
C ILE A 37 3.34 17.06 7.70
N ASN A 38 3.14 18.09 6.88
CA ASN A 38 4.25 18.90 6.38
C ASN A 38 5.18 19.41 7.49
N PRO A 39 4.68 19.95 8.62
CA PRO A 39 5.54 20.38 9.71
C PRO A 39 6.27 19.23 10.41
N LEU A 40 5.81 18.00 10.27
CA LEU A 40 6.37 16.83 10.94
C LEU A 40 7.46 16.15 10.11
N ILE A 41 7.58 16.46 8.81
CA ILE A 41 8.53 15.80 7.92
C ILE A 41 9.97 15.82 8.48
N PRO A 42 10.51 16.94 8.96
CA PRO A 42 11.88 16.94 9.52
C PRO A 42 12.04 16.01 10.72
N LYS A 43 11.03 15.94 11.59
CA LYS A 43 11.07 15.05 12.76
C LYS A 43 10.99 13.59 12.36
N LEU A 44 10.17 13.29 11.36
CA LEU A 44 10.06 11.93 10.84
C LEU A 44 11.38 11.47 10.22
N GLU A 45 12.05 12.34 9.48
CA GLU A 45 13.34 12.04 8.90
C GLU A 45 14.42 11.78 9.95
N GLU A 46 14.40 12.53 11.06
CA GLU A 46 15.33 12.32 12.18
C GLU A 46 15.23 10.92 12.78
N ILE A 47 14.02 10.33 12.80
CA ILE A 47 13.79 8.99 13.35
C ILE A 47 13.83 7.89 12.29
N GLY A 48 14.25 8.21 11.07
CA GLY A 48 14.43 7.22 10.01
C GLY A 48 13.23 7.00 9.12
N VAL A 49 12.19 7.82 9.23
CA VAL A 49 11.02 7.77 8.36
C VAL A 49 11.17 8.85 7.30
N LYS A 50 11.64 8.46 6.11
CA LYS A 50 12.06 9.40 5.08
C LYS A 50 10.98 9.63 4.03
N TYR A 51 10.70 10.90 3.75
CA TYR A 51 9.77 11.30 2.70
C TYR A 51 10.32 10.92 1.32
N ARG A 52 9.46 10.37 0.47
CA ARG A 52 9.84 10.03 -0.91
C ARG A 52 9.08 10.83 -1.95
N ASN A 53 7.77 10.81 -1.90
CA ASN A 53 7.01 11.57 -2.88
C ASN A 53 5.54 11.73 -2.45
N ALA A 54 4.81 12.52 -3.26
CA ALA A 54 3.38 12.73 -3.14
C ALA A 54 2.76 12.50 -4.53
N ASP A 55 2.99 11.32 -5.12
CA ASP A 55 2.60 11.01 -6.49
C ASP A 55 1.09 11.03 -6.71
N HIS A 56 0.32 10.75 -5.65
CA HIS A 56 -1.12 10.69 -5.74
C HIS A 56 -1.76 11.75 -4.87
N PRO A 57 -2.77 12.48 -5.36
CA PRO A 57 -3.48 13.46 -4.54
C PRO A 57 -4.05 12.80 -3.28
N GLY A 58 -3.90 13.47 -2.14
CA GLY A 58 -4.44 12.99 -0.88
C GLY A 58 -3.60 11.94 -0.18
N GLN A 59 -2.37 11.69 -0.64
CA GLN A 59 -1.47 10.78 0.07
C GLN A 59 0.00 11.15 -0.12
N MET A 60 0.83 10.73 0.84
CA MET A 60 2.28 10.91 0.82
C MET A 60 2.95 9.57 1.12
N LEU A 61 4.08 9.31 0.48
CA LEU A 61 4.86 8.08 0.73
C LEU A 61 6.11 8.40 1.53
N PHE A 62 6.27 7.69 2.64
CA PHE A 62 7.49 7.64 3.42
C PHE A 62 8.07 6.23 3.40
N VAL A 63 9.37 6.10 3.60
CA VAL A 63 10.04 4.80 3.62
C VAL A 63 10.93 4.68 4.85
N MET A 64 11.07 3.47 5.35
CA MET A 64 11.98 3.11 6.43
C MET A 64 12.87 1.96 5.98
N GLY A 65 14.07 1.84 6.56
CA GLY A 65 14.96 0.74 6.26
C GLY A 65 16.41 1.08 6.56
N ASP A 66 17.31 0.22 6.06
CA ASP A 66 18.75 0.43 6.12
C ASP A 66 19.20 1.04 4.78
N PHE A 67 19.26 2.35 4.73
CA PHE A 67 19.54 3.07 3.49
C PHE A 67 21.01 2.97 3.07
N GLU A 68 21.92 2.68 3.99
CA GLU A 68 23.33 2.46 3.66
C GLU A 68 23.50 1.20 2.80
N ASN A 69 22.68 0.19 3.04
CA ASN A 69 22.69 -1.07 2.29
C ASN A 69 21.55 -1.14 1.27
N GLU A 70 20.87 -0.03 1.01
CA GLU A 70 19.77 0.07 0.06
C GLU A 70 18.62 -0.91 0.36
N ILE A 71 18.37 -1.18 1.64
CA ILE A 71 17.31 -2.08 2.09
C ILE A 71 16.15 -1.25 2.63
N ARG A 72 14.96 -1.45 2.07
CA ARG A 72 13.72 -0.88 2.61
C ARG A 72 12.99 -1.96 3.41
N THR A 73 12.52 -1.59 4.60
CA THR A 73 11.76 -2.50 5.47
C THR A 73 10.27 -2.15 5.51
N HIS A 74 9.95 -0.88 5.32
CA HIS A 74 8.57 -0.39 5.41
C HIS A 74 8.31 0.67 4.36
N HIS A 75 7.11 0.63 3.79
CA HIS A 75 6.50 1.74 3.07
C HIS A 75 5.36 2.26 3.93
N VAL A 76 5.39 3.55 4.22
CA VAL A 76 4.37 4.21 5.04
C VAL A 76 3.59 5.16 4.14
N HIS A 77 2.34 4.78 3.84
CA HIS A 77 1.44 5.61 3.04
C HIS A 77 0.61 6.45 3.98
N ILE A 78 0.83 7.75 3.99
CA ILE A 78 0.03 8.68 4.78
C ILE A 78 -1.10 9.19 3.88
N VAL A 79 -2.34 8.92 4.28
CA VAL A 79 -3.52 9.07 3.43
C VAL A 79 -4.57 9.87 4.18
N GLU A 80 -5.17 10.83 3.49
CA GLU A 80 -6.33 11.53 4.06
C GLU A 80 -7.50 10.56 4.16
N VAL A 81 -8.13 10.45 5.34
CA VAL A 81 -9.20 9.47 5.56
C VAL A 81 -10.42 9.72 4.71
N ASN A 82 -10.60 10.95 4.21
CA ASN A 82 -11.69 11.29 3.29
C ASN A 82 -11.37 10.94 1.84
N ASN A 83 -10.13 10.58 1.53
CA ASN A 83 -9.74 10.19 0.17
C ASN A 83 -10.16 8.75 -0.08
N PRO A 84 -10.76 8.44 -1.26
CA PRO A 84 -11.16 7.06 -1.59
C PRO A 84 -10.02 6.04 -1.47
N ALA A 85 -8.77 6.45 -1.63
CA ALA A 85 -7.62 5.56 -1.48
C ALA A 85 -7.56 4.91 -0.10
N TRP A 86 -7.96 5.60 0.96
CA TRP A 86 -7.98 5.06 2.32
C TRP A 86 -8.83 3.79 2.40
N LEU A 87 -10.08 3.88 1.94
CA LEU A 87 -10.98 2.71 1.93
C LEU A 87 -10.54 1.65 0.92
N ASN A 88 -9.96 2.06 -0.21
CA ASN A 88 -9.47 1.12 -1.22
C ASN A 88 -8.38 0.21 -0.64
N TYR A 89 -7.45 0.73 0.13
CA TYR A 89 -6.40 -0.08 0.77
C TYR A 89 -7.00 -1.11 1.72
N ILE A 90 -7.93 -0.68 2.57
CA ILE A 90 -8.55 -1.55 3.57
C ILE A 90 -9.44 -2.60 2.89
N ASN A 91 -10.27 -2.18 1.95
CA ASN A 91 -11.20 -3.06 1.26
C ASN A 91 -10.46 -4.13 0.44
N PHE A 92 -9.40 -3.74 -0.24
CA PHE A 92 -8.57 -4.68 -1.02
C PHE A 92 -7.99 -5.77 -0.12
N ARG A 93 -7.38 -5.36 1.01
CA ARG A 93 -6.84 -6.29 1.99
C ARG A 93 -7.91 -7.25 2.51
N ASP A 94 -9.04 -6.70 2.97
CA ASP A 94 -10.09 -7.50 3.60
C ASP A 94 -10.74 -8.45 2.60
N TYR A 95 -11.00 -7.96 1.38
CA TYR A 95 -11.60 -8.77 0.32
C TYR A 95 -10.71 -9.98 -0.02
N LEU A 96 -9.42 -9.77 -0.20
CA LEU A 96 -8.51 -10.86 -0.54
C LEU A 96 -8.29 -11.82 0.62
N ASN A 97 -8.29 -11.34 1.87
CA ASN A 97 -8.23 -12.22 3.03
C ASN A 97 -9.48 -13.08 3.18
N ASP A 98 -10.65 -12.53 2.82
CA ASP A 98 -11.91 -13.26 2.92
C ASP A 98 -12.19 -14.13 1.67
N ASN A 99 -11.41 -13.95 0.59
CA ASN A 99 -11.59 -14.67 -0.65
C ASN A 99 -10.26 -15.27 -1.14
N PRO A 100 -9.84 -16.41 -0.56
CA PRO A 100 -8.53 -17.01 -0.89
C PRO A 100 -8.33 -17.31 -2.38
N GLN A 101 -9.41 -17.60 -3.12
CA GLN A 101 -9.33 -17.86 -4.56
C GLN A 101 -8.90 -16.60 -5.32
N LYS A 102 -9.42 -15.43 -4.93
CA LYS A 102 -9.03 -14.16 -5.53
C LYS A 102 -7.61 -13.76 -5.14
N ALA A 103 -7.24 -14.02 -3.89
CA ALA A 103 -5.86 -13.80 -3.43
C ALA A 103 -4.87 -14.65 -4.23
N LYS A 104 -5.22 -15.92 -4.48
CA LYS A 104 -4.39 -16.81 -5.29
C LYS A 104 -4.28 -16.32 -6.73
N LEU A 105 -5.36 -15.86 -7.32
CA LEU A 105 -5.36 -15.29 -8.68
C LEU A 105 -4.40 -14.10 -8.76
N TYR A 106 -4.45 -13.21 -7.79
CA TYR A 106 -3.57 -12.05 -7.71
C TYR A 106 -2.10 -12.48 -7.54
N ASP A 107 -1.85 -13.44 -6.64
CA ASP A 107 -0.51 -13.96 -6.38
C ASP A 107 0.08 -14.63 -7.61
N ASP A 108 -0.69 -15.50 -8.26
CA ASP A 108 -0.27 -16.21 -9.47
C ASP A 108 0.07 -15.23 -10.60
N LEU A 109 -0.72 -14.18 -10.77
CA LEU A 109 -0.43 -13.16 -11.78
C LEU A 109 0.85 -12.40 -11.46
N LYS A 110 1.05 -12.02 -10.20
CA LYS A 110 2.29 -11.35 -9.77
C LYS A 110 3.51 -12.22 -10.06
N GLN A 111 3.44 -13.52 -9.72
CA GLN A 111 4.53 -14.46 -9.96
C GLN A 111 4.82 -14.58 -11.46
N THR A 112 3.78 -14.74 -12.27
CA THR A 112 3.91 -14.86 -13.72
C THR A 112 4.52 -13.61 -14.33
N LEU A 113 4.04 -12.44 -13.95
CA LEU A 113 4.56 -11.16 -14.46
C LEU A 113 6.00 -10.93 -14.01
N PHE A 114 6.34 -11.30 -12.80
CA PHE A 114 7.71 -11.18 -12.31
C PHE A 114 8.66 -12.03 -13.12
N GLN A 115 8.30 -13.29 -13.42
CA GLN A 115 9.11 -14.19 -14.23
C GLN A 115 9.24 -13.71 -15.67
N ARG A 116 8.16 -13.20 -16.25
CA ARG A 116 8.11 -12.81 -17.66
C ARG A 116 8.73 -11.44 -17.92
N TYR A 117 8.58 -10.51 -16.99
CA TYR A 117 8.95 -9.11 -17.16
C TYR A 117 9.89 -8.60 -16.06
N ALA A 118 10.75 -9.47 -15.51
CA ALA A 118 11.66 -9.09 -14.43
C ALA A 118 12.53 -7.88 -14.81
N ASP A 119 12.91 -7.79 -16.09
CA ASP A 119 13.75 -6.72 -16.60
C ASP A 119 12.96 -5.54 -17.18
N ASN A 120 11.62 -5.59 -17.12
CA ASN A 120 10.76 -4.54 -17.66
C ASN A 120 9.64 -4.18 -16.70
N ARG A 121 9.91 -3.21 -15.84
CA ARG A 121 8.96 -2.73 -14.83
C ARG A 121 7.67 -2.18 -15.42
N GLY A 122 7.76 -1.54 -16.61
CA GLY A 122 6.58 -0.97 -17.24
C GLY A 122 5.53 -2.03 -17.57
N PHE A 123 5.95 -3.11 -18.21
CA PHE A 123 5.03 -4.21 -18.54
C PHE A 123 4.53 -4.94 -17.28
N TYR A 124 5.41 -5.13 -16.29
CA TYR A 124 5.01 -5.73 -15.01
C TYR A 124 3.92 -4.90 -14.33
N THR A 125 4.14 -3.61 -14.23
CA THR A 125 3.19 -2.69 -13.56
C THR A 125 1.86 -2.61 -14.31
N ALA A 126 1.89 -2.53 -15.65
CA ALA A 126 0.68 -2.44 -16.45
C ALA A 126 -0.20 -3.69 -16.31
N GLY A 127 0.39 -4.89 -16.41
CA GLY A 127 -0.35 -6.14 -16.27
C GLY A 127 -0.94 -6.31 -14.88
N LYS A 128 -0.17 -5.96 -13.85
CA LYS A 128 -0.61 -6.01 -12.46
C LYS A 128 -1.74 -5.01 -12.20
N GLN A 129 -1.67 -3.82 -12.78
CA GLN A 129 -2.63 -2.75 -12.54
C GLN A 129 -4.03 -3.11 -13.04
N GLU A 130 -4.15 -3.78 -14.16
CA GLU A 130 -5.45 -4.20 -14.69
C GLU A 130 -6.18 -5.11 -13.70
N LEU A 131 -5.49 -6.13 -13.18
CA LEU A 131 -6.09 -7.02 -12.18
C LEU A 131 -6.38 -6.29 -10.87
N ILE A 132 -5.49 -5.41 -10.43
CA ILE A 132 -5.70 -4.62 -9.20
C ILE A 132 -6.97 -3.78 -9.34
N ASN A 133 -7.17 -3.13 -10.47
CA ASN A 133 -8.37 -2.31 -10.71
C ASN A 133 -9.64 -3.16 -10.63
N GLN A 134 -9.62 -4.35 -11.23
CA GLN A 134 -10.73 -5.28 -11.17
C GLN A 134 -11.03 -5.72 -9.73
N LEU A 135 -9.99 -6.10 -8.99
CA LEU A 135 -10.14 -6.55 -7.61
C LEU A 135 -10.62 -5.42 -6.69
N LEU A 136 -10.18 -4.18 -6.94
CA LEU A 136 -10.66 -3.02 -6.19
C LEU A 136 -12.16 -2.79 -6.39
N GLU A 137 -12.66 -2.94 -7.62
CA GLU A 137 -14.09 -2.84 -7.88
C GLU A 137 -14.87 -3.96 -7.19
N GLU A 138 -14.38 -5.20 -7.28
CA GLU A 138 -14.99 -6.33 -6.58
C GLU A 138 -14.99 -6.11 -5.06
N ALA A 139 -13.92 -5.57 -4.51
CA ALA A 139 -13.81 -5.29 -3.08
C ALA A 139 -14.83 -4.24 -2.61
N LYS A 140 -15.06 -3.20 -3.41
CA LYS A 140 -16.10 -2.20 -3.12
C LYS A 140 -17.49 -2.83 -3.07
N GLN A 141 -17.82 -3.64 -4.06
CA GLN A 141 -19.11 -4.32 -4.11
C GLN A 141 -19.28 -5.27 -2.92
N TYR A 142 -18.24 -5.99 -2.57
CA TYR A 142 -18.24 -6.91 -1.45
C TYR A 142 -18.58 -6.20 -0.13
N LYS A 143 -17.98 -5.02 0.12
CA LYS A 143 -18.28 -4.24 1.32
C LYS A 143 -19.71 -3.73 1.36
N HIS A 144 -20.26 -3.35 0.21
CA HIS A 144 -21.65 -2.88 0.12
C HIS A 144 -22.69 -3.98 0.31
N THR A 145 -22.31 -5.23 0.05
CA THR A 145 -23.23 -6.38 0.20
C THR A 145 -23.18 -7.02 1.58
N ARG A 146 -22.29 -6.58 2.43
CA ARG A 146 -22.17 -7.09 3.80
C ARG A 146 -23.25 -6.58 4.74
#